data_9abb9bf5a3fa2b69f8d3762ff6050abf
#
_entry.id   9abb9bf5a3fa2b69f8d3762ff6050abf
#
_cell.length_a   1.000
_cell.length_b   1.000
_cell.length_c   1.000
_cell.angle_alpha   90.00
_cell.angle_beta   90.00
_cell.angle_gamma   90.00
#
_symmetry.space_group_name_H-M   'P 1'
#
loop_
_entity.id
_entity.type
_entity.pdbx_description
1 polymer ?
#
loop_
_entity_poly.entity_id
_entity_poly.type
_entity_poly.pdbx_seq_one_letter_code
_entity_poly.pdbx_strand_id
1 'polypeptide(L)'
;MILPDVVILPDVLRPGLRIVFCGTQAGAVSARRGAYYAGPGNKFWKTLHEVGLITERLGPLDFRDLPRYGIGLTDVAKATSGPDAALLRSHFDVEGFMSKIRAHAPAIVAFNGKRAAQAALSLPGPALSYGLQVMKIAETAAFILPSTSGAAAGFWSIEPWQELASVAGTIGAAA
;
A
#
# COMPACT_ATOMS: atom_id res chain seq x y z
N MET A 1 9.56 -22.28 -22.52
CA MET A 1 10.27 -21.12 -21.94
C MET A 1 9.29 -20.40 -21.01
N ILE A 2 9.55 -20.47 -19.73
CA ILE A 2 8.75 -19.68 -18.76
C ILE A 2 9.22 -18.25 -18.93
N LEU A 3 8.34 -17.37 -19.40
CA LEU A 3 8.62 -15.94 -19.39
C LEU A 3 8.81 -15.53 -17.92
N PRO A 4 9.82 -14.72 -17.59
CA PRO A 4 9.94 -14.21 -16.24
C PRO A 4 8.66 -13.45 -15.90
N ASP A 5 8.17 -13.63 -14.68
CA ASP A 5 6.97 -12.94 -14.19
C ASP A 5 7.13 -11.44 -14.45
N VAL A 6 6.23 -10.89 -15.27
CA VAL A 6 6.27 -9.47 -15.59
C VAL A 6 5.85 -8.70 -14.35
N VAL A 7 6.80 -8.00 -13.75
CA VAL A 7 6.54 -7.10 -12.63
C VAL A 7 6.38 -5.68 -13.18
N ILE A 8 5.21 -5.08 -12.99
CA ILE A 8 4.90 -3.74 -13.52
C ILE A 8 5.68 -2.66 -12.73
N LEU A 9 5.60 -2.70 -11.40
CA LEU A 9 6.39 -1.81 -10.53
C LEU A 9 7.19 -2.66 -9.54
N PRO A 10 8.49 -2.35 -9.33
CA PRO A 10 9.29 -3.06 -8.35
C PRO A 10 8.78 -2.77 -6.94
N ASP A 11 8.83 -3.77 -6.06
CA ASP A 11 8.59 -3.55 -4.64
C ASP A 11 9.67 -2.64 -4.05
N VAL A 12 9.28 -1.85 -3.05
CA VAL A 12 10.21 -1.08 -2.23
C VAL A 12 10.13 -1.68 -0.83
N LEU A 13 10.95 -2.67 -0.57
CA LEU A 13 10.95 -3.46 0.67
C LEU A 13 12.35 -3.63 1.21
N ARG A 14 12.47 -3.56 2.54
CA ARG A 14 13.65 -3.95 3.31
C ARG A 14 13.22 -4.41 4.69
N PRO A 15 14.06 -5.14 5.45
CA PRO A 15 13.71 -5.57 6.80
C PRO A 15 13.43 -4.39 7.74
N GLY A 16 12.45 -4.55 8.62
CA GLY A 16 12.20 -3.65 9.74
C GLY A 16 11.60 -2.29 9.40
N LEU A 17 10.92 -2.15 8.26
CA LEU A 17 10.17 -0.93 7.93
C LEU A 17 9.03 -0.71 8.94
N ARG A 18 8.72 0.57 9.21
CA ARG A 18 7.57 0.92 10.07
C ARG A 18 6.25 0.60 9.39
N ILE A 19 6.13 0.99 8.11
CA ILE A 19 4.92 0.82 7.32
C ILE A 19 5.30 0.30 5.93
N VAL A 20 4.54 -0.69 5.45
CA VAL A 20 4.50 -1.04 4.04
C VAL A 20 3.10 -0.73 3.52
N PHE A 21 2.99 0.19 2.57
CA PHE A 21 1.73 0.44 1.87
C PHE A 21 1.52 -0.62 0.79
N CYS A 22 0.31 -1.15 0.74
CA CYS A 22 -0.09 -2.16 -0.23
C CYS A 22 -1.30 -1.70 -1.03
N GLY A 23 -1.13 -1.58 -2.35
CA GLY A 23 -2.22 -1.34 -3.29
C GLY A 23 -2.73 -2.64 -3.93
N THR A 24 -3.71 -2.51 -4.81
CA THR A 24 -4.21 -3.62 -5.63
C THR A 24 -3.26 -3.91 -6.78
N GLN A 25 -3.13 -2.97 -7.69
CA GLN A 25 -2.23 -2.99 -8.85
C GLN A 25 -1.81 -1.57 -9.24
N ALA A 26 -0.79 -1.46 -10.07
CA ALA A 26 -0.41 -0.19 -10.66
C ALA A 26 -1.54 0.35 -11.56
N GLY A 27 -1.91 1.61 -11.41
CA GLY A 27 -2.77 2.29 -12.37
C GLY A 27 -2.06 2.44 -13.74
N ALA A 28 -2.82 2.68 -14.80
CA ALA A 28 -2.26 2.80 -16.15
C ALA A 28 -1.17 3.88 -16.28
N VAL A 29 -1.37 5.03 -15.64
CA VAL A 29 -0.37 6.12 -15.63
C VAL A 29 0.86 5.72 -14.84
N SER A 30 0.69 5.08 -13.69
CA SER A 30 1.79 4.58 -12.86
C SER A 30 2.64 3.56 -13.60
N ALA A 31 2.00 2.63 -14.31
CA ALA A 31 2.69 1.64 -15.14
C ALA A 31 3.51 2.30 -16.25
N ARG A 32 2.94 3.26 -16.98
CA ARG A 32 3.66 3.98 -18.05
C ARG A 32 4.82 4.81 -17.53
N ARG A 33 4.67 5.42 -16.36
CA ARG A 33 5.71 6.26 -15.74
C ARG A 33 6.73 5.46 -14.93
N GLY A 34 6.47 4.19 -14.65
CA GLY A 34 7.33 3.38 -13.80
C GLY A 34 7.41 3.89 -12.37
N ALA A 35 6.31 4.46 -11.85
CA ALA A 35 6.29 5.13 -10.54
C ALA A 35 4.96 4.90 -9.81
N TYR A 36 5.02 4.68 -8.51
CA TYR A 36 3.85 4.44 -7.66
C TYR A 36 2.96 5.68 -7.52
N TYR A 37 1.64 5.47 -7.59
CA TYR A 37 0.63 6.48 -7.34
C TYR A 37 0.81 7.74 -8.20
N ALA A 38 1.17 7.55 -9.48
CA ALA A 38 1.52 8.62 -10.41
C ALA A 38 0.33 9.17 -11.22
N GLY A 39 -0.85 8.58 -11.09
CA GLY A 39 -2.04 9.03 -11.78
C GLY A 39 -2.48 10.43 -11.37
N PRO A 40 -3.06 11.22 -12.30
CA PRO A 40 -3.60 12.52 -11.97
C PRO A 40 -4.73 12.38 -10.93
N GLY A 41 -4.76 13.27 -9.94
CA GLY A 41 -5.73 13.22 -8.86
C GLY A 41 -5.45 12.19 -7.78
N ASN A 42 -4.38 11.40 -7.87
CA ASN A 42 -3.98 10.53 -6.76
C ASN A 42 -3.44 11.36 -5.59
N LYS A 43 -3.98 11.11 -4.41
CA LYS A 43 -3.69 11.90 -3.20
C LYS A 43 -2.52 11.35 -2.38
N PHE A 44 -1.93 10.21 -2.75
CA PHE A 44 -0.97 9.47 -1.91
C PHE A 44 0.20 10.36 -1.43
N TRP A 45 0.94 10.94 -2.36
CA TRP A 45 2.14 11.71 -2.04
C TRP A 45 1.86 12.96 -1.20
N LYS A 46 0.79 13.67 -1.56
CA LYS A 46 0.33 14.84 -0.78
C LYS A 46 -0.06 14.42 0.64
N THR A 47 -0.78 13.31 0.77
CA THR A 47 -1.28 12.83 2.06
C THR A 47 -0.14 12.41 2.98
N LEU A 48 0.86 11.68 2.48
CA LEU A 48 2.03 11.31 3.30
C LEU A 48 2.69 12.52 3.98
N HIS A 49 2.84 13.62 3.23
CA HIS A 49 3.41 14.84 3.77
C HIS A 49 2.43 15.55 4.73
N GLU A 50 1.16 15.63 4.37
CA GLU A 50 0.12 16.33 5.14
C GLU A 50 -0.09 15.69 6.52
N VAL A 51 -0.04 14.37 6.63
CA VAL A 51 -0.17 13.66 7.91
C VAL A 51 1.16 13.49 8.66
N GLY A 52 2.27 13.96 8.12
CA GLY A 52 3.58 13.95 8.77
C GLY A 52 4.32 12.61 8.72
N LEU A 53 3.92 11.69 7.85
CA LEU A 53 4.66 10.44 7.62
C LEU A 53 6.00 10.66 6.91
N ILE A 54 6.09 11.69 6.10
CA ILE A 54 7.31 12.18 5.48
C ILE A 54 7.47 13.67 5.76
N THR A 55 8.70 14.14 5.92
CA THR A 55 9.00 15.54 6.26
C THR A 55 9.21 16.42 5.03
N GLU A 56 9.53 15.83 3.89
CA GLU A 56 9.74 16.51 2.62
C GLU A 56 8.60 16.17 1.65
N ARG A 57 8.26 17.10 0.77
CA ARG A 57 7.32 16.81 -0.32
C ARG A 57 8.01 15.95 -1.37
N LEU A 58 7.65 14.69 -1.40
CA LEU A 58 8.04 13.75 -2.43
C LEU A 58 6.95 13.61 -3.48
N GLY A 59 7.34 13.17 -4.67
CA GLY A 59 6.43 12.82 -5.76
C GLY A 59 6.63 11.38 -6.24
N PRO A 60 5.86 10.95 -7.24
CA PRO A 60 5.91 9.57 -7.72
C PRO A 60 7.29 9.07 -8.13
N LEU A 61 8.13 9.93 -8.71
CA LEU A 61 9.49 9.56 -9.14
C LEU A 61 10.45 9.36 -7.99
N ASP A 62 10.11 9.86 -6.79
CA ASP A 62 10.93 9.75 -5.59
C ASP A 62 10.58 8.50 -4.76
N PHE A 63 9.79 7.57 -5.29
CA PHE A 63 9.25 6.46 -4.51
C PHE A 63 10.32 5.57 -3.88
N ARG A 64 11.53 5.52 -4.45
CA ARG A 64 12.66 4.77 -3.90
C ARG A 64 13.29 5.42 -2.67
N ASP A 65 12.94 6.67 -2.36
CA ASP A 65 13.43 7.38 -1.18
C ASP A 65 12.61 7.11 0.08
N LEU A 66 11.42 6.51 -0.05
CA LEU A 66 10.54 6.21 1.08
C LEU A 66 11.18 5.38 2.21
N PRO A 67 12.08 4.42 1.94
CA PRO A 67 12.73 3.67 3.01
C PRO A 67 13.49 4.51 4.03
N ARG A 68 13.99 5.69 3.67
CA ARG A 68 14.63 6.61 4.65
C ARG A 68 13.67 7.11 5.72
N TYR A 69 12.35 7.07 5.43
CA TYR A 69 11.28 7.36 6.38
C TYR A 69 10.71 6.09 7.04
N GLY A 70 11.30 4.94 6.81
CA GLY A 70 10.78 3.67 7.29
C GLY A 70 9.53 3.18 6.54
N ILE A 71 9.34 3.60 5.29
CA ILE A 71 8.17 3.31 4.48
C ILE A 71 8.56 2.47 3.26
N GLY A 72 7.78 1.43 2.98
CA GLY A 72 7.90 0.61 1.78
C GLY A 72 6.61 0.56 0.98
N LEU A 73 6.69 -0.01 -0.21
CA LEU A 73 5.58 -0.11 -1.17
C LEU A 73 5.53 -1.49 -1.80
N THR A 74 4.31 -2.00 -1.96
CA THR A 74 4.02 -3.21 -2.73
C THR A 74 2.59 -3.18 -3.29
N ASP A 75 2.24 -4.13 -4.13
CA ASP A 75 0.89 -4.40 -4.61
C ASP A 75 0.57 -5.88 -4.52
N VAL A 76 -0.71 -6.23 -4.36
CA VAL A 76 -1.15 -7.64 -4.34
C VAL A 76 -1.13 -8.26 -5.74
N ALA A 77 -1.40 -7.46 -6.76
CA ALA A 77 -1.32 -7.85 -8.17
C ALA A 77 -0.14 -7.14 -8.85
N LYS A 78 0.98 -7.85 -9.00
CA LYS A 78 2.25 -7.29 -9.50
C LYS A 78 2.39 -7.35 -11.01
N ALA A 79 1.70 -8.27 -11.67
CA ALA A 79 1.86 -8.55 -13.10
C ALA A 79 0.85 -7.81 -14.00
N THR A 80 -0.08 -7.06 -13.40
CA THR A 80 -1.15 -6.35 -14.11
C THR A 80 -1.14 -4.86 -13.79
N SER A 81 -1.78 -4.08 -14.66
CA SER A 81 -1.99 -2.64 -14.47
C SER A 81 -3.34 -2.22 -15.03
N GLY A 82 -3.84 -1.08 -14.57
CA GLY A 82 -5.10 -0.50 -15.03
C GLY A 82 -6.09 -0.26 -13.88
N PRO A 83 -7.38 -0.06 -14.20
CA PRO A 83 -8.39 0.17 -13.19
C PRO A 83 -8.72 -1.10 -12.40
N ASP A 84 -9.06 -0.95 -11.12
CA ASP A 84 -9.43 -2.07 -10.24
C ASP A 84 -10.63 -2.87 -10.76
N ALA A 85 -11.53 -2.24 -11.50
CA ALA A 85 -12.68 -2.92 -12.10
C ALA A 85 -12.28 -4.01 -13.12
N ALA A 86 -11.09 -3.93 -13.70
CA ALA A 86 -10.55 -4.91 -14.63
C ALA A 86 -9.82 -6.08 -13.93
N LEU A 87 -9.63 -6.01 -12.61
CA LEU A 87 -8.93 -7.03 -11.84
C LEU A 87 -9.79 -8.30 -11.69
N LEU A 88 -9.17 -9.43 -12.02
CA LEU A 88 -9.72 -10.75 -11.74
C LEU A 88 -9.05 -11.33 -10.49
N ARG A 89 -9.75 -12.26 -9.83
CA ARG A 89 -9.22 -12.94 -8.64
C ARG A 89 -7.87 -13.63 -8.91
N SER A 90 -7.70 -14.17 -10.11
CA SER A 90 -6.45 -14.83 -10.55
C SER A 90 -5.25 -13.89 -10.70
N HIS A 91 -5.48 -12.56 -10.74
CA HIS A 91 -4.39 -11.58 -10.81
C HIS A 91 -3.72 -11.32 -9.46
N PHE A 92 -4.37 -11.69 -8.35
CA PHE A 92 -3.83 -11.48 -7.02
C PHE A 92 -2.87 -12.61 -6.63
N ASP A 93 -1.64 -12.26 -6.29
CA ASP A 93 -0.65 -13.16 -5.71
C ASP A 93 -0.63 -13.00 -4.19
N VAL A 94 -1.64 -13.55 -3.54
CA VAL A 94 -1.81 -13.45 -2.08
C VAL A 94 -0.70 -14.19 -1.35
N GLU A 95 -0.30 -15.36 -1.83
CA GLU A 95 0.75 -16.17 -1.21
C GLU A 95 2.11 -15.46 -1.29
N GLY A 96 2.46 -14.91 -2.47
CA GLY A 96 3.66 -14.11 -2.65
C GLY A 96 3.66 -12.87 -1.77
N PHE A 97 2.53 -12.17 -1.67
CA PHE A 97 2.37 -11.04 -0.77
C PHE A 97 2.62 -11.45 0.70
N MET A 98 1.98 -12.51 1.17
CA MET A 98 2.14 -13.00 2.55
C MET A 98 3.60 -13.39 2.84
N SER A 99 4.27 -14.05 1.90
CA SER A 99 5.69 -14.41 2.01
C SER A 99 6.60 -13.19 2.15
N LYS A 100 6.35 -12.14 1.38
CA LYS A 100 7.08 -10.86 1.46
C LYS A 100 6.92 -10.20 2.82
N ILE A 101 5.70 -10.15 3.34
CA ILE A 101 5.43 -9.55 4.64
C ILE A 101 6.11 -10.34 5.77
N ARG A 102 6.05 -11.66 5.74
CA ARG A 102 6.76 -12.49 6.73
C ARG A 102 8.27 -12.30 6.67
N ALA A 103 8.84 -12.26 5.45
CA ALA A 103 10.28 -12.13 5.26
C ALA A 103 10.83 -10.77 5.72
N HIS A 104 10.10 -9.69 5.49
CA HIS A 104 10.55 -8.33 5.81
C HIS A 104 10.06 -7.83 7.17
N ALA A 105 9.04 -8.45 7.73
CA ALA A 105 8.49 -8.18 9.05
C ALA A 105 8.28 -6.67 9.35
N PRO A 106 7.54 -5.92 8.49
CA PRO A 106 7.23 -4.54 8.80
C PRO A 106 6.35 -4.47 10.04
N ALA A 107 6.38 -3.35 10.76
CA ALA A 107 5.50 -3.19 11.92
C ALA A 107 4.02 -3.12 11.50
N ILE A 108 3.73 -2.43 10.40
CA ILE A 108 2.38 -2.25 9.87
C ILE A 108 2.37 -2.50 8.36
N VAL A 109 1.35 -3.23 7.87
CA VAL A 109 0.92 -3.17 6.47
C VAL A 109 -0.33 -2.29 6.40
N ALA A 110 -0.25 -1.22 5.62
CA ALA A 110 -1.34 -0.30 5.39
C ALA A 110 -1.91 -0.48 3.97
N PHE A 111 -3.11 -1.02 3.89
CA PHE A 111 -3.80 -1.23 2.62
C PHE A 111 -4.38 0.08 2.11
N ASN A 112 -3.96 0.50 0.94
CA ASN A 112 -4.48 1.70 0.27
C ASN A 112 -5.78 1.37 -0.47
N GLY A 113 -6.87 1.33 0.29
CA GLY A 113 -8.19 0.93 -0.15
C GLY A 113 -8.63 -0.44 0.35
N LYS A 114 -9.92 -0.62 0.52
CA LYS A 114 -10.52 -1.88 0.98
C LYS A 114 -10.30 -3.05 0.02
N ARG A 115 -10.20 -2.78 -1.28
CA ARG A 115 -10.04 -3.83 -2.28
C ARG A 115 -8.72 -4.61 -2.10
N ALA A 116 -7.62 -3.90 -1.84
CA ALA A 116 -6.34 -4.55 -1.54
C ALA A 116 -6.43 -5.41 -0.29
N ALA A 117 -7.05 -4.89 0.77
CA ALA A 117 -7.28 -5.63 2.00
C ALA A 117 -8.16 -6.87 1.81
N GLN A 118 -9.26 -6.75 1.06
CA GLN A 118 -10.14 -7.88 0.74
C GLN A 118 -9.38 -9.00 0.04
N ALA A 119 -8.57 -8.66 -0.95
CA ALA A 119 -7.77 -9.62 -1.68
C ALA A 119 -6.74 -10.30 -0.78
N ALA A 120 -5.96 -9.51 -0.04
CA ALA A 120 -4.87 -10.01 0.80
C ALA A 120 -5.35 -10.81 2.02
N LEU A 121 -6.45 -10.38 2.64
CA LEU A 121 -6.97 -10.98 3.87
C LEU A 121 -8.08 -12.02 3.63
N SER A 122 -8.48 -12.20 2.38
CA SER A 122 -9.57 -13.12 1.99
C SER A 122 -10.89 -12.86 2.74
N LEU A 123 -11.20 -11.59 3.00
CA LEU A 123 -12.40 -11.17 3.71
C LEU A 123 -13.40 -10.49 2.78
N PRO A 124 -14.72 -10.67 3.03
CA PRO A 124 -15.74 -9.94 2.26
C PRO A 124 -15.72 -8.45 2.63
N GLY A 125 -16.00 -7.60 1.63
CA GLY A 125 -15.96 -6.14 1.77
C GLY A 125 -16.76 -5.56 2.94
N PRO A 126 -17.99 -6.01 3.18
CA PRO A 126 -18.80 -5.50 4.28
C PRO A 126 -18.22 -5.76 5.67
N ALA A 127 -17.33 -6.75 5.81
CA ALA A 127 -16.67 -7.07 7.07
C ALA A 127 -15.48 -6.15 7.40
N LEU A 128 -15.07 -5.27 6.46
CA LEU A 128 -13.90 -4.42 6.63
C LEU A 128 -14.28 -2.98 6.96
N SER A 129 -13.76 -2.47 8.06
CA SER A 129 -13.78 -1.05 8.42
C SER A 129 -12.41 -0.42 8.21
N TYR A 130 -12.35 0.90 8.07
CA TYR A 130 -11.09 1.63 8.07
C TYR A 130 -10.43 1.60 9.45
N GLY A 131 -9.12 1.77 9.46
CA GLY A 131 -8.32 1.82 10.67
C GLY A 131 -7.57 0.53 10.98
N LEU A 132 -7.07 0.44 12.19
CA LEU A 132 -6.35 -0.72 12.69
C LEU A 132 -7.28 -1.93 12.79
N GLN A 133 -6.81 -3.06 12.26
CA GLN A 133 -7.56 -4.31 12.30
C GLN A 133 -7.17 -5.16 13.51
N VAL A 134 -8.11 -5.98 13.97
CA VAL A 134 -7.85 -6.94 15.06
C VAL A 134 -6.91 -8.06 14.57
N MET A 135 -7.09 -8.48 13.31
CA MET A 135 -6.23 -9.52 12.73
C MET A 135 -4.86 -8.97 12.34
N LYS A 136 -3.87 -9.83 12.41
CA LYS A 136 -2.49 -9.56 11.98
C LYS A 136 -2.08 -10.47 10.83
N ILE A 137 -1.06 -10.07 10.09
CA ILE A 137 -0.35 -10.92 9.14
C ILE A 137 0.96 -11.33 9.83
N ALA A 138 1.02 -12.57 10.35
CA ALA A 138 2.05 -12.97 11.29
C ALA A 138 2.09 -11.96 12.48
N GLU A 139 3.23 -11.34 12.76
CA GLU A 139 3.34 -10.30 13.81
C GLU A 139 3.05 -8.89 13.30
N THR A 140 2.83 -8.71 11.99
CA THR A 140 2.59 -7.41 11.37
C THR A 140 1.14 -6.96 11.57
N ALA A 141 0.94 -5.76 12.09
CA ALA A 141 -0.38 -5.16 12.22
C ALA A 141 -0.95 -4.80 10.84
N ALA A 142 -2.24 -5.01 10.64
CA ALA A 142 -2.96 -4.63 9.42
C ALA A 142 -3.77 -3.36 9.65
N PHE A 143 -3.66 -2.42 8.72
CA PHE A 143 -4.38 -1.14 8.74
C PHE A 143 -5.07 -0.93 7.40
N ILE A 144 -6.33 -0.50 7.40
CA ILE A 144 -7.10 -0.26 6.17
C ILE A 144 -7.39 1.23 6.03
N LEU A 145 -7.07 1.76 4.87
CA LEU A 145 -7.19 3.18 4.56
C LEU A 145 -8.18 3.44 3.42
N PRO A 146 -8.84 4.60 3.40
CA PRO A 146 -9.50 5.07 2.18
C PRO A 146 -8.50 5.17 1.04
N SER A 147 -8.89 4.72 -0.15
CA SER A 147 -8.03 4.77 -1.33
C SER A 147 -7.69 6.20 -1.73
N THR A 148 -6.44 6.44 -2.07
CA THR A 148 -5.95 7.73 -2.60
C THR A 148 -6.26 7.95 -4.08
N SER A 149 -6.78 6.94 -4.77
CA SER A 149 -7.14 7.03 -6.19
C SER A 149 -8.17 8.13 -6.46
N GLY A 150 -7.99 8.87 -7.54
CA GLY A 150 -9.00 9.84 -7.99
C GLY A 150 -10.36 9.22 -8.27
N ALA A 151 -10.42 7.97 -8.71
CA ALA A 151 -11.65 7.23 -8.94
C ALA A 151 -12.42 6.93 -7.63
N ALA A 152 -11.76 6.94 -6.49
CA ALA A 152 -12.35 6.69 -5.17
C ALA A 152 -12.61 7.98 -4.36
N ALA A 153 -12.59 9.14 -4.99
CA ALA A 153 -12.70 10.44 -4.32
C ALA A 153 -13.97 10.59 -3.46
N GLY A 154 -15.08 9.93 -3.83
CA GLY A 154 -16.33 9.94 -3.05
C GLY A 154 -16.23 9.22 -1.70
N PHE A 155 -15.23 8.39 -1.48
CA PHE A 155 -14.99 7.66 -0.23
C PHE A 155 -13.80 8.20 0.56
N TRP A 156 -13.21 9.31 0.10
CA TRP A 156 -12.01 9.87 0.72
C TRP A 156 -12.30 10.46 2.10
N SER A 157 -11.45 10.11 3.05
CA SER A 157 -11.34 10.75 4.36
C SER A 157 -9.88 10.73 4.79
N ILE A 158 -9.40 11.82 5.35
CA ILE A 158 -8.02 11.91 5.84
C ILE A 158 -7.85 11.32 7.25
N GLU A 159 -8.92 11.21 8.01
CA GLU A 159 -8.86 10.80 9.42
C GLU A 159 -8.18 9.43 9.63
N PRO A 160 -8.48 8.36 8.85
CA PRO A 160 -7.75 7.10 9.01
C PRO A 160 -6.25 7.22 8.70
N TRP A 161 -5.88 8.12 7.80
CA TRP A 161 -4.47 8.41 7.48
C TRP A 161 -3.76 9.12 8.63
N GLN A 162 -4.46 10.06 9.31
CA GLN A 162 -3.96 10.71 10.52
C GLN A 162 -3.80 9.71 11.66
N GLU A 163 -4.74 8.79 11.82
CA GLU A 163 -4.66 7.71 12.80
C GLU A 163 -3.45 6.81 12.52
N LEU A 164 -3.24 6.41 11.26
CA LEU A 164 -2.05 5.65 10.87
C LEU A 164 -0.76 6.36 11.24
N ALA A 165 -0.66 7.65 10.95
CA ALA A 165 0.51 8.46 11.29
C ALA A 165 0.77 8.49 12.80
N SER A 166 -0.28 8.61 13.61
CA SER A 166 -0.20 8.57 15.07
C SER A 166 0.30 7.21 15.57
N VAL A 167 -0.27 6.11 15.09
CA VAL A 167 0.16 4.75 15.47
C VAL A 167 1.60 4.50 15.04
N ALA A 168 1.99 4.88 13.83
CA ALA A 168 3.35 4.71 13.33
C ALA A 168 4.38 5.55 14.12
N GLY A 169 3.97 6.72 14.60
CA GLY A 169 4.80 7.59 15.44
C GLY A 169 5.15 6.93 16.78
N THR A 170 4.23 6.22 17.40
CA THR A 170 4.49 5.49 18.66
C THR A 170 5.47 4.33 18.48
N ILE A 171 5.44 3.65 17.33
CA ILE A 171 6.39 2.58 16.99
C ILE A 171 7.81 3.14 16.84
N GLY A 172 7.96 4.28 16.16
CA GLY A 172 9.25 4.95 16.00
C GLY A 172 9.85 5.46 17.30
N ALA A 173 9.02 5.79 18.28
CA ALA A 173 9.46 6.28 19.59
C ALA A 173 9.89 5.16 20.55
N ALA A 174 9.51 3.91 20.29
CA ALA A 174 9.85 2.72 21.10
C ALA A 174 11.17 2.03 20.68
N ALA A 175 11.80 2.52 19.61
CA ALA A 175 13.05 1.97 19.09
C ALA A 175 14.30 2.60 19.74
#